data_015b01bce3079570cdaaf839115eee94
#
_entry.id   015b01bce3079570cdaaf839115eee94
#
_cell.length_a   1.000
_cell.length_b   1.000
_cell.length_c   1.000
_cell.angle_alpha   90.00
_cell.angle_beta   90.00
_cell.angle_gamma   90.00
#
_symmetry.space_group_name_H-M   'P 1'
#
loop_
_entity.id
_entity.type
_entity.pdbx_description
1 polymer ?
#
loop_
_entity_poly.entity_id
_entity_poly.type
_entity_poly.pdbx_seq_one_letter_code
_entity_poly.pdbx_strand_id
1 'polypeptide(L)'
;MVQGFDGLLAFAVFLLVCAGLVTMYSAGFDHGTRFIDHARNMLIAGGIMFVVAQIPPQRLMTLAVPLYVAGVALLLAVALFGITKKGAKRWINLGVVIQPSEILKIAMPLMLAWWFQRREGQLRPLDFLVAGALLLVPVGLIMKQPDLGTSLLVMASGLAVIFFAGLSWKLILPPVLLAGVGIVTLVALEPQLCADGVRWAV
;
A
#
# COMPACT_ATOMS: atom_id res chain seq x y z
N MET A 1 -4.89 10.15 30.75
CA MET A 1 -3.72 10.74 30.08
C MET A 1 -3.61 10.06 28.73
N VAL A 2 -3.59 10.82 27.64
CA VAL A 2 -3.45 10.30 26.27
C VAL A 2 -1.98 9.86 26.11
N GLN A 3 -1.70 8.60 26.43
CA GLN A 3 -0.38 8.02 26.25
C GLN A 3 -0.20 7.69 24.76
N GLY A 4 0.81 8.27 24.12
CA GLY A 4 1.17 7.97 22.72
C GLY A 4 0.90 9.10 21.73
N PHE A 5 0.52 10.29 22.17
CA PHE A 5 0.34 11.43 21.27
C PHE A 5 1.60 12.31 21.27
N ASP A 6 2.37 12.23 20.18
CA ASP A 6 3.45 13.19 19.93
C ASP A 6 2.83 14.49 19.42
N GLY A 7 2.95 15.57 20.21
CA GLY A 7 2.36 16.86 19.87
C GLY A 7 2.95 17.47 18.60
N LEU A 8 4.24 17.25 18.32
CA LEU A 8 4.89 17.75 17.11
C LEU A 8 4.36 17.03 15.88
N LEU A 9 4.23 15.70 15.95
CA LEU A 9 3.66 14.89 14.88
C LEU A 9 2.19 15.27 14.63
N ALA A 10 1.40 15.43 15.68
CA ALA A 10 -0.01 15.83 15.56
C ALA A 10 -0.14 17.22 14.91
N PHE A 11 0.72 18.15 15.27
CA PHE A 11 0.76 19.49 14.66
C PHE A 11 1.16 19.44 13.19
N ALA A 12 2.16 18.60 12.81
CA ALA A 12 2.55 18.42 11.42
C ALA A 12 1.41 17.82 10.58
N VAL A 13 0.70 16.81 11.11
CA VAL A 13 -0.49 16.24 10.47
C VAL A 13 -1.59 17.27 10.31
N PHE A 14 -1.84 18.09 11.33
CA PHE A 14 -2.81 19.18 11.26
C PHE A 14 -2.48 20.19 10.16
N LEU A 15 -1.21 20.61 10.04
CA LEU A 15 -0.77 21.51 8.97
C LEU A 15 -0.98 20.88 7.58
N LEU A 16 -0.69 19.58 7.41
CA LEU A 16 -0.93 18.86 6.16
C LEU A 16 -2.42 18.79 5.81
N VAL A 17 -3.28 18.56 6.80
CA VAL A 17 -4.73 18.58 6.62
C VAL A 17 -5.21 19.96 6.18
N CYS A 18 -4.74 21.04 6.83
CA CYS A 18 -5.07 22.41 6.44
C CYS A 18 -4.61 22.72 5.00
N ALA A 19 -3.38 22.37 4.65
CA ALA A 19 -2.85 22.57 3.29
C ALA A 19 -3.67 21.77 2.26
N GLY A 20 -4.03 20.52 2.58
CA GLY A 20 -4.87 19.67 1.73
C GLY A 20 -6.29 20.25 1.52
N LEU A 21 -6.90 20.83 2.56
CA LEU A 21 -8.20 21.48 2.44
C LEU A 21 -8.14 22.76 1.62
N VAL A 22 -7.09 23.56 1.77
CA VAL A 22 -6.90 24.79 0.97
C VAL A 22 -6.69 24.43 -0.51
N THR A 23 -5.85 23.44 -0.80
CA THR A 23 -5.63 22.96 -2.19
C THR A 23 -6.92 22.40 -2.80
N MET A 24 -7.70 21.64 -2.03
CA MET A 24 -8.95 21.07 -2.51
C MET A 24 -10.03 22.14 -2.74
N TYR A 25 -10.08 23.17 -1.89
CA TYR A 25 -10.96 24.32 -2.09
C TYR A 25 -10.61 25.07 -3.38
N SER A 26 -9.33 25.35 -3.60
CA SER A 26 -8.84 26.03 -4.80
C SER A 26 -9.08 25.21 -6.09
N ALA A 27 -8.84 23.90 -6.05
CA ALA A 27 -9.02 23.02 -7.21
C ALA A 27 -10.49 22.63 -7.47
N GLY A 28 -11.35 22.73 -6.47
CA GLY A 28 -12.75 22.28 -6.49
C GLY A 28 -13.77 23.39 -6.70
N PHE A 29 -13.35 24.60 -7.07
CA PHE A 29 -14.21 25.80 -7.13
C PHE A 29 -15.48 25.62 -7.98
N ASP A 30 -15.42 24.84 -9.07
CA ASP A 30 -16.57 24.57 -9.94
C ASP A 30 -17.48 23.40 -9.49
N HIS A 31 -17.17 22.70 -8.40
CA HIS A 31 -17.85 21.47 -7.99
C HIS A 31 -18.22 21.49 -6.49
N GLY A 32 -19.12 22.35 -6.09
CA GLY A 32 -19.48 22.72 -4.72
C GLY A 32 -19.66 21.60 -3.67
N THR A 33 -19.93 20.35 -4.07
CA THR A 33 -20.09 19.21 -3.12
C THR A 33 -18.76 18.50 -2.79
N ARG A 34 -17.78 18.54 -3.69
CA ARG A 34 -16.50 17.79 -3.53
C ARG A 34 -15.69 18.26 -2.34
N PHE A 35 -15.66 19.55 -2.05
CA PHE A 35 -14.95 20.09 -0.89
C PHE A 35 -15.55 19.59 0.42
N ILE A 36 -16.88 19.62 0.53
CA ILE A 36 -17.61 19.20 1.75
C ILE A 36 -17.39 17.70 1.98
N ASP A 37 -17.51 16.88 0.90
CA ASP A 37 -17.27 15.45 0.98
C ASP A 37 -15.82 15.12 1.38
N HIS A 38 -14.84 15.87 0.85
CA HIS A 38 -13.44 15.71 1.21
C HIS A 38 -13.19 16.10 2.68
N ALA A 39 -13.71 17.24 3.12
CA ALA A 39 -13.59 17.69 4.51
C ALA A 39 -14.23 16.69 5.49
N ARG A 40 -15.42 16.18 5.18
CA ARG A 40 -16.08 15.13 5.95
C ARG A 40 -15.23 13.87 6.05
N ASN A 41 -14.69 13.40 4.93
CA ASN A 41 -13.85 12.20 4.90
C ASN A 41 -12.54 12.40 5.69
N MET A 42 -11.94 13.59 5.66
CA MET A 42 -10.79 13.94 6.48
C MET A 42 -11.10 13.93 7.97
N LEU A 43 -12.26 14.45 8.38
CA LEU A 43 -12.69 14.40 9.77
C LEU A 43 -12.90 12.95 10.25
N ILE A 44 -13.54 12.12 9.43
CA ILE A 44 -13.72 10.69 9.74
C ILE A 44 -12.37 9.99 9.85
N ALA A 45 -11.46 10.23 8.89
CA ALA A 45 -10.11 9.65 8.90
C ALA A 45 -9.31 10.10 10.13
N GLY A 46 -9.39 11.38 10.51
CA GLY A 46 -8.78 11.91 11.73
C GLY A 46 -9.32 11.26 13.00
N GLY A 47 -10.64 11.04 13.07
CA GLY A 47 -11.28 10.32 14.17
C GLY A 47 -10.82 8.87 14.27
N ILE A 48 -10.76 8.16 13.14
CA ILE A 48 -10.25 6.77 13.07
C ILE A 48 -8.78 6.74 13.49
N MET A 49 -7.96 7.64 12.98
CA MET A 49 -6.54 7.76 13.34
C MET A 49 -6.38 7.96 14.86
N PHE A 50 -7.17 8.86 15.45
CA PHE A 50 -7.14 9.10 16.90
C PHE A 50 -7.50 7.84 17.70
N VAL A 51 -8.56 7.13 17.31
CA VAL A 51 -8.97 5.87 17.97
C VAL A 51 -7.89 4.80 17.83
N VAL A 52 -7.35 4.60 16.63
CA VAL A 52 -6.29 3.59 16.38
C VAL A 52 -5.01 3.93 17.15
N ALA A 53 -4.67 5.21 17.29
CA ALA A 53 -3.50 5.65 18.07
C ALA A 53 -3.60 5.31 19.58
N GLN A 54 -4.81 5.06 20.11
CA GLN A 54 -5.00 4.63 21.50
C GLN A 54 -4.83 3.11 21.69
N ILE A 55 -4.78 2.35 20.57
CA ILE A 55 -4.68 0.88 20.64
C ILE A 55 -3.20 0.49 20.72
N PRO A 56 -2.79 -0.27 21.75
CA PRO A 56 -1.40 -0.71 21.87
C PRO A 56 -1.02 -1.61 20.70
N PRO A 57 0.22 -1.50 20.15
CA PRO A 57 0.69 -2.26 19.00
C PRO A 57 0.50 -3.77 19.12
N GLN A 58 0.61 -4.31 20.35
CA GLN A 58 0.43 -5.73 20.63
C GLN A 58 -1.00 -6.22 20.30
N ARG A 59 -2.01 -5.37 20.50
CA ARG A 59 -3.39 -5.69 20.12
C ARG A 59 -3.59 -5.58 18.62
N LEU A 60 -2.96 -4.61 17.96
CA LEU A 60 -3.01 -4.51 16.50
C LEU A 60 -2.39 -5.74 15.83
N MET A 61 -1.35 -6.32 16.42
CA MET A 61 -0.74 -7.54 15.90
C MET A 61 -1.68 -8.75 15.88
N THR A 62 -2.68 -8.82 16.73
CA THR A 62 -3.70 -9.91 16.65
C THR A 62 -4.53 -9.84 15.38
N LEU A 63 -4.64 -8.65 14.78
CA LEU A 63 -5.34 -8.43 13.52
C LEU A 63 -4.48 -8.69 12.28
N ALA A 64 -3.16 -8.90 12.44
CA ALA A 64 -2.23 -9.05 11.33
C ALA A 64 -2.62 -10.16 10.35
N VAL A 65 -2.81 -11.39 10.89
CA VAL A 65 -3.15 -12.56 10.09
C VAL A 65 -4.54 -12.43 9.44
N PRO A 66 -5.63 -12.15 10.19
CA PRO A 66 -6.96 -12.03 9.60
C PRO A 66 -7.04 -10.91 8.56
N LEU A 67 -6.39 -9.76 8.80
CA LEU A 67 -6.39 -8.65 7.84
C LEU A 67 -5.63 -9.01 6.55
N TYR A 68 -4.49 -9.67 6.68
CA TYR A 68 -3.71 -10.13 5.54
C TYR A 68 -4.48 -11.16 4.71
N VAL A 69 -5.04 -12.19 5.35
CA VAL A 69 -5.81 -13.24 4.67
C VAL A 69 -7.04 -12.64 3.99
N ALA A 70 -7.78 -11.77 4.68
CA ALA A 70 -8.93 -11.07 4.10
C ALA A 70 -8.51 -10.20 2.90
N GLY A 71 -7.41 -9.44 3.01
CA GLY A 71 -6.89 -8.61 1.93
C GLY A 71 -6.50 -9.42 0.69
N VAL A 72 -5.79 -10.54 0.87
CA VAL A 72 -5.41 -11.44 -0.24
C VAL A 72 -6.64 -12.11 -0.85
N ALA A 73 -7.58 -12.57 -0.03
CA ALA A 73 -8.83 -13.17 -0.50
C ALA A 73 -9.66 -12.16 -1.33
N LEU A 74 -9.74 -10.90 -0.87
CA LEU A 74 -10.40 -9.83 -1.61
C LEU A 74 -9.67 -9.48 -2.91
N LEU A 75 -8.32 -9.51 -2.95
CA LEU A 75 -7.58 -9.34 -4.22
C LEU A 75 -7.92 -10.44 -5.23
N LEU A 76 -8.00 -11.70 -4.77
CA LEU A 76 -8.42 -12.82 -5.62
C LEU A 76 -9.88 -12.64 -6.08
N ALA A 77 -10.77 -12.21 -5.19
CA ALA A 77 -12.16 -11.91 -5.54
C ALA A 77 -12.26 -10.79 -6.58
N VAL A 78 -11.43 -9.75 -6.50
CA VAL A 78 -11.37 -8.70 -7.54
C VAL A 78 -10.87 -9.25 -8.87
N ALA A 79 -9.91 -10.16 -8.88
CA ALA A 79 -9.43 -10.79 -10.12
C ALA A 79 -10.57 -11.53 -10.84
N LEU A 80 -11.48 -12.17 -10.08
CA LEU A 80 -12.61 -12.95 -10.61
C LEU A 80 -13.84 -12.06 -10.88
N PHE A 81 -14.26 -11.28 -9.90
CA PHE A 81 -15.55 -10.57 -9.86
C PHE A 81 -15.43 -9.04 -9.84
N GLY A 82 -14.22 -8.48 -9.99
CA GLY A 82 -13.96 -7.05 -9.87
C GLY A 82 -14.64 -6.20 -10.94
N ILE A 83 -14.93 -4.96 -10.58
CA ILE A 83 -15.50 -3.95 -11.47
C ILE A 83 -14.37 -3.18 -12.15
N THR A 84 -14.50 -3.02 -13.47
CA THR A 84 -13.59 -2.18 -14.25
C THR A 84 -13.99 -0.72 -14.15
N LYS A 85 -13.13 0.13 -13.55
CA LYS A 85 -13.26 1.58 -13.55
C LYS A 85 -12.00 2.20 -14.14
N LYS A 86 -12.15 3.15 -15.06
CA LYS A 86 -11.05 3.85 -15.74
C LYS A 86 -10.03 2.88 -16.37
N GLY A 87 -10.50 1.81 -17.01
CA GLY A 87 -9.67 0.85 -17.72
C GLY A 87 -8.96 -0.21 -16.84
N ALA A 88 -9.12 -0.18 -15.51
CA ALA A 88 -8.48 -1.13 -14.61
C ALA A 88 -9.49 -1.84 -13.69
N LYS A 89 -9.32 -3.16 -13.53
CA LYS A 89 -10.16 -4.03 -12.69
C LYS A 89 -9.57 -4.09 -11.29
N ARG A 90 -9.92 -3.12 -10.41
CA ARG A 90 -9.29 -2.95 -9.09
C ARG A 90 -10.29 -2.88 -7.93
N TRP A 91 -11.58 -2.82 -8.23
CA TRP A 91 -12.64 -2.51 -7.27
C TRP A 91 -13.61 -3.67 -7.14
N ILE A 92 -14.13 -3.87 -5.93
CA ILE A 92 -15.23 -4.79 -5.66
C ILE A 92 -16.37 -4.03 -4.98
N ASN A 93 -17.61 -4.37 -5.35
CA ASN A 93 -18.80 -3.79 -4.72
C ASN A 93 -19.39 -4.84 -3.75
N LEU A 94 -19.27 -4.54 -2.46
CA LEU A 94 -19.87 -5.31 -1.36
C LEU A 94 -20.93 -4.47 -0.63
N GLY A 95 -21.73 -3.67 -1.40
CA GLY A 95 -22.59 -2.62 -0.86
C GLY A 95 -21.86 -1.28 -0.76
N VAL A 96 -20.56 -1.30 -0.53
CA VAL A 96 -19.62 -0.18 -0.64
C VAL A 96 -18.53 -0.58 -1.64
N VAL A 97 -18.10 0.38 -2.46
CA VAL A 97 -17.00 0.14 -3.41
C VAL A 97 -15.67 0.19 -2.67
N ILE A 98 -15.01 -0.96 -2.56
CA ILE A 98 -13.75 -1.13 -1.83
C ILE A 98 -12.64 -1.49 -2.81
N GLN A 99 -11.44 -0.96 -2.57
CA GLN A 99 -10.21 -1.36 -3.25
C GLN A 99 -9.37 -2.18 -2.27
N PRO A 100 -9.23 -3.50 -2.46
CA PRO A 100 -8.55 -4.38 -1.50
C PRO A 100 -7.07 -4.07 -1.31
N SER A 101 -6.40 -3.53 -2.31
CA SER A 101 -5.01 -3.13 -2.21
C SER A 101 -4.76 -2.01 -1.18
N GLU A 102 -5.78 -1.19 -0.85
CA GLU A 102 -5.69 -0.20 0.22
C GLU A 102 -5.56 -0.87 1.60
N ILE A 103 -6.30 -1.96 1.82
CA ILE A 103 -6.22 -2.76 3.05
C ILE A 103 -4.83 -3.39 3.18
N LEU A 104 -4.25 -3.86 2.07
CA LEU A 104 -2.95 -4.52 2.08
C LEU A 104 -1.77 -3.57 2.33
N LYS A 105 -1.90 -2.29 2.07
CA LYS A 105 -0.88 -1.30 2.48
C LYS A 105 -0.65 -1.31 3.99
N ILE A 106 -1.70 -1.56 4.76
CA ILE A 106 -1.64 -1.63 6.24
C ILE A 106 -1.38 -3.08 6.69
N ALA A 107 -2.07 -4.04 6.08
CA ALA A 107 -2.02 -5.44 6.47
C ALA A 107 -0.64 -6.08 6.21
N MET A 108 0.06 -5.65 5.15
CA MET A 108 1.35 -6.23 4.77
C MET A 108 2.46 -5.97 5.79
N PRO A 109 2.77 -4.71 6.14
CA PRO A 109 3.78 -4.44 7.16
C PRO A 109 3.40 -5.04 8.52
N LEU A 110 2.11 -5.04 8.87
CA LEU A 110 1.63 -5.63 10.12
C LEU A 110 1.81 -7.15 10.14
N MET A 111 1.55 -7.84 9.03
CA MET A 111 1.75 -9.29 8.88
C MET A 111 3.22 -9.67 9.00
N LEU A 112 4.12 -8.94 8.34
CA LEU A 112 5.55 -9.18 8.42
C LEU A 112 6.10 -8.90 9.81
N ALA A 113 5.67 -7.80 10.45
CA ALA A 113 6.05 -7.49 11.82
C ALA A 113 5.62 -8.60 12.79
N TRP A 114 4.38 -9.10 12.66
CA TRP A 114 3.87 -10.23 13.43
C TRP A 114 4.69 -11.51 13.18
N TRP A 115 5.06 -11.78 11.92
CA TRP A 115 5.86 -12.94 11.54
C TRP A 115 7.23 -12.95 12.22
N PHE A 116 7.95 -11.82 12.17
CA PHE A 116 9.28 -11.68 12.75
C PHE A 116 9.25 -11.60 14.28
N GLN A 117 8.28 -10.91 14.87
CA GLN A 117 8.14 -10.81 16.32
C GLN A 117 7.98 -12.20 16.97
N ARG A 118 7.20 -13.09 16.36
CA ARG A 118 7.02 -14.45 16.89
C ARG A 118 8.28 -15.30 16.84
N ARG A 119 9.29 -14.90 16.11
CA ARG A 119 10.56 -15.60 15.92
C ARG A 119 11.75 -14.81 16.45
N GLU A 120 11.50 -13.78 17.22
CA GLU A 120 12.54 -12.94 17.80
C GLU A 120 13.54 -13.83 18.60
N GLY A 121 14.83 -13.63 18.34
CA GLY A 121 15.90 -14.43 18.94
C GLY A 121 16.20 -15.80 18.29
N GLN A 122 15.39 -16.27 17.33
CA GLN A 122 15.56 -17.55 16.62
C GLN A 122 15.41 -17.44 15.11
N LEU A 123 15.71 -16.28 14.52
CA LEU A 123 15.57 -16.03 13.09
C LEU A 123 16.50 -16.93 12.28
N ARG A 124 15.90 -17.65 11.32
CA ARG A 124 16.60 -18.53 10.37
C ARG A 124 16.50 -17.95 8.96
N PRO A 125 17.40 -18.29 8.03
CA PRO A 125 17.31 -17.85 6.64
C PRO A 125 15.96 -18.21 5.98
N LEU A 126 15.36 -19.33 6.36
CA LEU A 126 14.03 -19.75 5.90
C LEU A 126 12.92 -18.76 6.30
N ASP A 127 13.04 -18.06 7.43
CA ASP A 127 12.04 -17.09 7.87
C ASP A 127 11.99 -15.88 6.93
N PHE A 128 13.13 -15.50 6.38
CA PHE A 128 13.22 -14.44 5.36
C PHE A 128 12.67 -14.89 4.00
N LEU A 129 12.83 -16.15 3.63
CA LEU A 129 12.22 -16.71 2.42
C LEU A 129 10.69 -16.71 2.53
N VAL A 130 10.16 -17.13 3.69
CA VAL A 130 8.71 -17.09 3.94
C VAL A 130 8.19 -15.65 3.95
N ALA A 131 8.91 -14.72 4.58
CA ALA A 131 8.56 -13.30 4.57
C ALA A 131 8.55 -12.74 3.14
N GLY A 132 9.54 -13.11 2.32
CA GLY A 132 9.58 -12.79 0.90
C GLY A 132 8.38 -13.33 0.13
N ALA A 133 8.00 -14.59 0.36
CA ALA A 133 6.82 -15.18 -0.26
C ALA A 133 5.53 -14.48 0.17
N LEU A 134 5.37 -14.19 1.47
CA LEU A 134 4.25 -13.41 1.99
C LEU A 134 4.15 -12.04 1.33
N LEU A 135 5.27 -11.39 1.03
CA LEU A 135 5.31 -10.09 0.36
C LEU A 135 5.01 -10.21 -1.14
N LEU A 136 5.62 -11.16 -1.82
CA LEU A 136 5.53 -11.28 -3.28
C LEU A 136 4.15 -11.72 -3.77
N VAL A 137 3.41 -12.54 -3.00
CA VAL A 137 2.06 -13.00 -3.37
C VAL A 137 1.10 -11.83 -3.58
N PRO A 138 0.85 -10.93 -2.59
CA PRO A 138 -0.06 -9.81 -2.79
C PRO A 138 0.48 -8.80 -3.80
N VAL A 139 1.80 -8.54 -3.82
CA VAL A 139 2.41 -7.63 -4.81
C VAL A 139 2.16 -8.13 -6.23
N GLY A 140 2.38 -9.41 -6.51
CA GLY A 140 2.11 -10.01 -7.81
C GLY A 140 0.64 -9.94 -8.23
N LEU A 141 -0.28 -10.12 -7.27
CA LEU A 141 -1.72 -9.96 -7.51
C LEU A 141 -2.10 -8.50 -7.83
N ILE A 142 -1.50 -7.52 -7.13
CA ILE A 142 -1.72 -6.09 -7.38
C ILE A 142 -1.15 -5.69 -8.74
N MET A 143 0.03 -6.18 -9.11
CA MET A 143 0.62 -5.94 -10.43
C MET A 143 -0.26 -6.47 -11.58
N LYS A 144 -0.95 -7.59 -11.40
CA LYS A 144 -1.93 -8.10 -12.38
C LYS A 144 -3.15 -7.19 -12.54
N GLN A 145 -3.42 -6.30 -11.58
CA GLN A 145 -4.50 -5.32 -11.63
C GLN A 145 -4.07 -3.96 -12.24
N PRO A 146 -3.04 -3.89 -13.06
CA PRO A 146 -2.16 -2.80 -13.49
C PRO A 146 -2.09 -1.61 -12.51
N ASP A 147 -1.78 -1.89 -11.23
CA ASP A 147 -1.61 -0.90 -10.18
C ASP A 147 -0.16 -0.84 -9.68
N LEU A 148 0.69 -0.27 -10.52
CA LEU A 148 2.13 -0.18 -10.26
C LEU A 148 2.42 0.67 -9.00
N GLY A 149 1.71 1.78 -8.81
CA GLY A 149 1.94 2.67 -7.66
C GLY A 149 1.68 1.96 -6.32
N THR A 150 0.56 1.26 -6.20
CA THR A 150 0.22 0.52 -4.99
C THR A 150 1.15 -0.69 -4.79
N SER A 151 1.52 -1.41 -5.85
CA SER A 151 2.45 -2.54 -5.76
C SER A 151 3.83 -2.10 -5.25
N LEU A 152 4.34 -0.96 -5.72
CA LEU A 152 5.61 -0.38 -5.25
C LEU A 152 5.53 0.05 -3.78
N LEU A 153 4.41 0.66 -3.35
CA LEU A 153 4.22 1.05 -1.94
C LEU A 153 4.19 -0.17 -1.02
N VAL A 154 3.44 -1.21 -1.39
CA VAL A 154 3.37 -2.46 -0.61
C VAL A 154 4.72 -3.15 -0.58
N MET A 155 5.43 -3.20 -1.73
CA MET A 155 6.78 -3.77 -1.83
C MET A 155 7.76 -3.00 -0.92
N ALA A 156 7.80 -1.67 -1.03
CA ALA A 156 8.71 -0.84 -0.25
C ALA A 156 8.46 -0.96 1.26
N SER A 157 7.19 -0.92 1.68
CA SER A 157 6.83 -1.07 3.10
C SER A 157 7.20 -2.45 3.63
N GLY A 158 6.96 -3.52 2.86
CA GLY A 158 7.33 -4.88 3.24
C GLY A 158 8.84 -5.09 3.30
N LEU A 159 9.59 -4.60 2.31
CA LEU A 159 11.06 -4.66 2.31
C LEU A 159 11.66 -3.87 3.49
N ALA A 160 11.08 -2.74 3.86
CA ALA A 160 11.50 -1.98 5.03
C ALA A 160 11.37 -2.83 6.31
N VAL A 161 10.23 -3.50 6.51
CA VAL A 161 10.06 -4.39 7.69
C VAL A 161 11.05 -5.55 7.67
N ILE A 162 11.26 -6.20 6.51
CA ILE A 162 12.22 -7.30 6.37
C ILE A 162 13.65 -6.82 6.65
N PHE A 163 13.98 -5.62 6.20
CA PHE A 163 15.27 -4.98 6.48
C PHE A 163 15.48 -4.74 7.99
N PHE A 164 14.50 -4.11 8.65
CA PHE A 164 14.57 -3.85 10.08
C PHE A 164 14.54 -5.14 10.94
N ALA A 165 14.02 -6.23 10.41
CA ALA A 165 14.10 -7.55 11.05
C ALA A 165 15.50 -8.16 11.01
N GLY A 166 16.46 -7.53 10.31
CA GLY A 166 17.87 -7.94 10.29
C GLY A 166 18.39 -8.47 8.95
N LEU A 167 17.62 -8.28 7.86
CA LEU A 167 18.14 -8.62 6.53
C LEU A 167 19.19 -7.60 6.08
N SER A 168 20.37 -8.09 5.67
CA SER A 168 21.47 -7.25 5.21
C SER A 168 21.13 -6.47 3.94
N TRP A 169 21.54 -5.20 3.87
CA TRP A 169 21.47 -4.36 2.68
C TRP A 169 22.06 -5.01 1.42
N LYS A 170 23.10 -5.84 1.60
CA LYS A 170 23.75 -6.57 0.50
C LYS A 170 22.80 -7.53 -0.23
N LEU A 171 21.74 -7.98 0.43
CA LEU A 171 20.72 -8.86 -0.15
C LEU A 171 19.53 -8.10 -0.74
N ILE A 172 19.21 -6.92 -0.22
CA ILE A 172 18.08 -6.10 -0.69
C ILE A 172 18.47 -5.24 -1.90
N LEU A 173 19.68 -4.67 -1.88
CA LEU A 173 20.11 -3.69 -2.88
C LEU A 173 20.14 -4.25 -4.32
N PRO A 174 20.69 -5.46 -4.60
CA PRO A 174 20.74 -5.98 -5.97
C PRO A 174 19.37 -6.14 -6.62
N PRO A 175 18.35 -6.78 -6.01
CA PRO A 175 17.04 -6.90 -6.64
C PRO A 175 16.32 -5.55 -6.79
N VAL A 176 16.52 -4.60 -5.86
CA VAL A 176 15.95 -3.26 -5.97
C VAL A 176 16.58 -2.48 -7.12
N LEU A 177 17.91 -2.55 -7.28
CA LEU A 177 18.61 -1.92 -8.41
C LEU A 177 18.20 -2.56 -9.74
N LEU A 178 18.12 -3.90 -9.81
CA LEU A 178 17.65 -4.62 -11.00
C LEU A 178 16.23 -4.21 -11.40
N ALA A 179 15.33 -4.11 -10.42
CA ALA A 179 13.96 -3.65 -10.66
C ALA A 179 13.94 -2.19 -11.15
N GLY A 180 14.74 -1.31 -10.53
CA GLY A 180 14.87 0.09 -10.93
C GLY A 180 15.42 0.24 -12.35
N VAL A 181 16.51 -0.46 -12.67
CA VAL A 181 17.07 -0.49 -14.03
C VAL A 181 16.05 -1.07 -15.03
N GLY A 182 15.36 -2.16 -14.68
CA GLY A 182 14.32 -2.74 -15.53
C GLY A 182 13.18 -1.76 -15.83
N ILE A 183 12.73 -1.00 -14.86
CA ILE A 183 11.70 0.03 -15.06
C ILE A 183 12.20 1.15 -15.96
N VAL A 184 13.42 1.66 -15.70
CA VAL A 184 14.02 2.71 -16.51
C VAL A 184 14.22 2.26 -17.96
N THR A 185 14.70 1.03 -18.17
CA THR A 185 14.88 0.48 -19.52
C THR A 185 13.54 0.28 -20.26
N LEU A 186 12.51 -0.18 -19.57
CA LEU A 186 11.17 -0.31 -20.16
C LEU A 186 10.61 1.05 -20.58
N VAL A 187 10.71 2.07 -19.72
CA VAL A 187 10.26 3.43 -20.03
C VAL A 187 11.07 4.04 -21.18
N ALA A 188 12.40 3.80 -21.22
CA ALA A 188 13.26 4.31 -22.26
C ALA A 188 13.01 3.61 -23.63
N LEU A 189 12.60 2.35 -23.62
CA LEU A 189 12.33 1.55 -24.83
C LEU A 189 10.87 1.72 -25.31
N GLU A 190 9.96 2.23 -24.48
CA GLU A 190 8.54 2.41 -24.82
C GLU A 190 8.33 3.17 -26.15
N PRO A 191 9.05 4.28 -26.45
CA PRO A 191 8.91 4.96 -27.74
C PRO A 191 9.33 4.12 -28.93
N GLN A 192 10.35 3.26 -28.76
CA GLN A 192 10.84 2.39 -29.81
C GLN A 192 9.90 1.20 -30.06
N LEU A 193 9.39 0.60 -28.99
CA LEU A 193 8.41 -0.50 -29.08
C LEU A 193 7.10 -0.04 -29.72
N CYS A 194 6.65 1.18 -29.43
CA CYS A 194 5.48 1.77 -30.08
C CYS A 194 5.73 2.07 -31.57
N ALA A 195 6.91 2.56 -31.91
CA ALA A 195 7.28 2.83 -33.31
C ALA A 195 7.35 1.54 -34.16
N ASP A 196 7.87 0.45 -33.59
CA ASP A 196 7.94 -0.85 -34.26
C ASP A 196 6.55 -1.53 -34.32
N GLY A 197 5.72 -1.39 -33.29
CA GLY A 197 4.34 -1.90 -33.28
C GLY A 197 3.44 -1.27 -34.37
N VAL A 198 3.65 -0.03 -34.74
CA VAL A 198 2.93 0.65 -35.84
C VAL A 198 3.42 0.14 -37.22
N ARG A 199 4.65 -0.32 -37.35
CA ARG A 199 5.18 -0.88 -38.61
C ARG A 199 4.56 -2.21 -39.03
N TRP A 200 3.99 -2.97 -38.11
CA TRP A 200 3.33 -4.25 -38.41
C TRP A 200 1.82 -4.11 -38.66
N ALA A 201 1.26 -2.90 -38.49
CA ALA A 201 -0.16 -2.61 -38.67
C ALA A 201 -0.48 -1.91 -40.01
N VAL A 202 0.51 -1.74 -40.90
CA VAL A 202 0.41 -1.25 -42.29
C VAL A 202 0.90 -2.35 -43.22
#